data_cc13f14627b0d0951a97fccc04f0c36c
#
_entry.id   cc13f14627b0d0951a97fccc04f0c36c
#
_cell.length_a   1.000
_cell.length_b   1.000
_cell.length_c   1.000
_cell.angle_alpha   90.00
_cell.angle_beta   90.00
_cell.angle_gamma   90.00
#
_symmetry.space_group_name_H-M   'P 1'
#
loop_
_entity.id
_entity.type
_entity.pdbx_description
1 polymer ?
#
loop_
_entity_poly.entity_id
_entity_poly.type
_entity_poly.pdbx_seq_one_letter_code
_entity_poly.pdbx_strand_id
1 'polypeptide(L)'
;MKRTKIVATISDKRCDVDFLQDLYAAGMDVVRLNTAHQTLDDAMKVIRNVRIVSDKIPLLIDTKGPEIRTKLIEQPMEVEKGEVIYITGDDTLTLD
;
A
#
# COMPACT_ATOMS: atom_id res chain seq x y z
N MET A 1 -2.70 -19.59 -20.57
CA MET A 1 -1.70 -18.68 -20.00
C MET A 1 -2.33 -17.32 -19.74
N LYS A 2 -2.20 -16.83 -18.54
CA LYS A 2 -2.71 -15.50 -18.15
C LYS A 2 -1.78 -14.41 -18.70
N ARG A 3 -2.34 -13.45 -19.44
CA ARG A 3 -1.56 -12.35 -20.03
C ARG A 3 -1.47 -11.15 -19.08
N THR A 4 -2.48 -10.96 -18.25
CA THR A 4 -2.50 -9.86 -17.29
C THR A 4 -1.96 -10.34 -15.96
N LYS A 5 -1.01 -9.62 -15.41
CA LYS A 5 -0.44 -9.94 -14.10
C LYS A 5 -1.22 -9.26 -12.99
N ILE A 6 -1.36 -9.95 -11.88
CA ILE A 6 -2.02 -9.43 -10.68
C ILE A 6 -0.94 -9.04 -9.69
N VAL A 7 -0.87 -7.75 -9.37
CA VAL A 7 0.02 -7.21 -8.36
C VAL A 7 -0.81 -6.93 -7.11
N ALA A 8 -0.48 -7.60 -6.01
CA ALA A 8 -1.20 -7.43 -4.76
C ALA A 8 -0.31 -6.72 -3.73
N THR A 9 -0.83 -5.65 -3.14
CA THR A 9 -0.15 -4.96 -2.05
C THR A 9 -0.40 -5.71 -0.75
N ILE A 10 0.67 -6.12 -0.09
CA ILE A 10 0.62 -6.88 1.16
C ILE A 10 1.22 -6.03 2.27
N SER A 11 0.49 -5.90 3.37
CA SER A 11 0.97 -5.20 4.55
C SER A 11 1.32 -6.20 5.66
N ASP A 12 2.09 -5.72 6.64
CA ASP A 12 2.43 -6.51 7.84
C ASP A 12 1.22 -6.85 8.69
N LYS A 13 0.12 -6.13 8.52
CA LYS A 13 -1.12 -6.37 9.28
C LYS A 13 -1.81 -7.67 8.88
N ARG A 14 -1.60 -8.12 7.65
CA ARG A 14 -2.12 -9.40 7.18
C ARG A 14 -1.16 -9.98 6.15
N CYS A 15 -0.21 -10.76 6.63
CA CYS A 15 0.81 -11.37 5.77
C CYS A 15 1.16 -12.79 6.21
N ASP A 16 0.23 -13.48 6.87
CA ASP A 16 0.43 -14.87 7.27
C ASP A 16 0.58 -15.78 6.04
N VAL A 17 1.32 -16.86 6.22
CA VAL A 17 1.64 -17.79 5.13
C VAL A 17 0.39 -18.37 4.48
N ASP A 18 -0.61 -18.74 5.27
CA ASP A 18 -1.85 -19.31 4.74
C ASP A 18 -2.57 -18.31 3.83
N PHE A 19 -2.67 -17.06 4.25
CA PHE A 19 -3.27 -16.01 3.45
C PHE A 19 -2.52 -15.80 2.14
N LEU A 20 -1.19 -15.71 2.21
CA LEU A 20 -0.35 -15.53 1.01
C LEU A 20 -0.45 -16.72 0.06
N GLN A 21 -0.52 -17.91 0.61
CA GLN A 21 -0.67 -19.13 -0.19
C GLN A 21 -2.00 -19.16 -0.91
N ASP A 22 -3.09 -18.76 -0.25
CA ASP A 22 -4.40 -18.66 -0.87
C ASP A 22 -4.41 -17.62 -2.00
N LEU A 23 -3.77 -16.48 -1.80
CA LEU A 23 -3.64 -15.46 -2.84
C LEU A 23 -2.84 -15.97 -4.04
N TYR A 24 -1.76 -16.67 -3.78
CA TYR A 24 -0.93 -17.23 -4.84
C TYR A 24 -1.69 -18.28 -5.64
N ALA A 25 -2.42 -19.16 -4.98
CA ALA A 25 -3.26 -20.14 -5.63
C ALA A 25 -4.39 -19.51 -6.44
N ALA A 26 -4.91 -18.37 -5.98
CA ALA A 26 -5.96 -17.62 -6.68
C ALA A 26 -5.44 -16.81 -7.88
N GLY A 27 -4.13 -16.68 -8.05
CA GLY A 27 -3.56 -16.03 -9.23
C GLY A 27 -2.73 -14.80 -9.00
N MET A 28 -2.36 -14.49 -7.74
CA MET A 28 -1.42 -13.39 -7.45
C MET A 28 -0.07 -13.68 -8.11
N ASP A 29 0.44 -12.73 -8.87
CA ASP A 29 1.72 -12.86 -9.56
C ASP A 29 2.85 -12.15 -8.86
N VAL A 30 2.59 -10.97 -8.30
CA VAL A 30 3.61 -10.10 -7.72
C VAL A 30 3.12 -9.60 -6.37
N VAL A 31 4.00 -9.58 -5.38
CA VAL A 31 3.74 -8.93 -4.09
C VAL A 31 4.36 -7.53 -4.12
N ARG A 32 3.53 -6.52 -3.87
CA ARG A 32 3.99 -5.14 -3.75
C ARG A 32 4.11 -4.75 -2.29
N LEU A 33 5.23 -4.16 -1.94
CA LEU A 33 5.50 -3.60 -0.61
C LEU A 33 5.49 -2.08 -0.70
N ASN A 34 4.59 -1.43 0.06
CA ASN A 34 4.55 0.02 0.14
C ASN A 34 5.46 0.47 1.28
N THR A 35 6.72 0.71 0.97
CA THR A 35 7.75 1.02 1.98
C THR A 35 7.61 2.43 2.57
N ALA A 36 6.75 3.27 2.00
CA ALA A 36 6.48 4.60 2.58
C ALA A 36 5.76 4.52 3.94
N HIS A 37 5.08 3.40 4.21
CA HIS A 37 4.26 3.21 5.41
C HIS A 37 4.69 2.01 6.26
N GLN A 38 5.80 1.38 5.93
CA GLN A 38 6.30 0.21 6.64
C GLN A 38 7.69 0.47 7.18
N THR A 39 7.98 -0.08 8.36
CA THR A 39 9.35 -0.16 8.86
C THR A 39 10.09 -1.27 8.13
N LEU A 40 11.41 -1.28 8.26
CA LEU A 40 12.23 -2.37 7.70
C LEU A 40 11.80 -3.73 8.27
N ASP A 41 11.55 -3.80 9.57
CA ASP A 41 11.13 -5.06 10.22
C ASP A 41 9.78 -5.54 9.68
N ASP A 42 8.82 -4.63 9.47
CA ASP A 42 7.51 -4.96 8.88
C ASP A 42 7.67 -5.52 7.46
N ALA A 43 8.49 -4.87 6.65
CA ALA A 43 8.77 -5.33 5.29
C ALA A 43 9.44 -6.69 5.28
N MET A 44 10.41 -6.91 6.16
CA MET A 44 11.12 -8.19 6.24
C MET A 44 10.21 -9.33 6.68
N LYS A 45 9.24 -9.05 7.55
CA LYS A 45 8.23 -10.04 7.94
C LYS A 45 7.43 -10.51 6.73
N VAL A 46 6.95 -9.58 5.91
CA VAL A 46 6.22 -9.91 4.69
C VAL A 46 7.10 -10.72 3.74
N ILE A 47 8.33 -10.29 3.51
CA ILE A 47 9.27 -10.95 2.60
C ILE A 47 9.55 -12.39 3.03
N ARG A 48 9.81 -12.61 4.31
CA ARG A 48 10.06 -13.95 4.83
C ARG A 48 8.88 -14.87 4.57
N ASN A 49 7.67 -14.40 4.84
CA ASN A 49 6.46 -15.19 4.66
C ASN A 49 6.19 -15.48 3.18
N VAL A 50 6.44 -14.51 2.29
CA VAL A 50 6.34 -14.71 0.84
C VAL A 50 7.33 -15.79 0.38
N ARG A 51 8.55 -15.79 0.89
CA ARG A 51 9.57 -16.79 0.53
C ARG A 51 9.24 -18.18 1.06
N ILE A 52 8.49 -18.29 2.14
CA ILE A 52 7.97 -19.60 2.59
C ILE A 52 6.96 -20.15 1.57
N VAL A 53 6.14 -19.28 0.96
CA VAL A 53 5.17 -19.70 -0.05
C VAL A 53 5.87 -20.10 -1.36
N SER A 54 6.76 -19.26 -1.88
CA SER A 54 7.48 -19.55 -3.13
C SER A 54 8.66 -18.61 -3.32
N ASP A 55 9.78 -19.17 -3.81
CA ASP A 55 10.94 -18.39 -4.24
C ASP A 55 10.69 -17.62 -5.53
N LYS A 56 9.63 -17.97 -6.25
CA LYS A 56 9.36 -17.46 -7.60
C LYS A 56 8.47 -16.22 -7.61
N ILE A 57 7.91 -15.83 -6.47
CA ILE A 57 7.05 -14.66 -6.41
C ILE A 57 7.94 -13.40 -6.45
N PRO A 58 7.85 -12.56 -7.49
CA PRO A 58 8.57 -11.30 -7.52
C PRO A 58 8.07 -10.34 -6.45
N LEU A 59 9.00 -9.55 -5.92
CA LEU A 59 8.71 -8.49 -4.96
C LEU A 59 8.87 -7.14 -5.65
N LEU A 60 7.83 -6.32 -5.60
CA LEU A 60 7.86 -4.97 -6.10
C LEU A 60 7.96 -4.02 -4.91
N ILE A 61 9.09 -3.34 -4.78
CA ILE A 61 9.30 -2.39 -3.69
C ILE A 61 8.98 -1.01 -4.21
N ASP A 62 7.91 -0.42 -3.67
CA ASP A 62 7.46 0.91 -4.05
C ASP A 62 8.02 1.91 -3.05
N THR A 63 8.97 2.71 -3.52
CA THR A 63 9.64 3.71 -2.69
C THR A 63 8.96 5.06 -2.81
N LYS A 64 9.01 5.83 -1.73
CA LYS A 64 8.45 7.18 -1.71
C LYS A 64 9.26 8.08 -2.65
N GLY A 65 8.57 8.70 -3.61
CA GLY A 65 9.12 9.73 -4.47
C GLY A 65 8.47 11.09 -4.21
N PRO A 66 8.79 12.09 -5.05
CA PRO A 66 8.07 13.36 -5.00
C PRO A 66 6.60 13.14 -5.29
N GLU A 67 5.73 13.73 -4.49
CA GLU A 67 4.29 13.57 -4.65
C GLU A 67 3.55 14.85 -4.29
N ILE A 68 2.38 15.02 -4.90
CA ILE A 68 1.42 16.03 -4.48
C ILE A 68 0.39 15.31 -3.64
N ARG A 69 0.34 15.62 -2.36
CA ARG A 69 -0.49 14.90 -1.41
C ARG A 69 -1.08 15.84 -0.39
N THR A 70 -2.33 15.58 -0.03
CA THR A 70 -2.97 16.31 1.07
C THR A 70 -2.27 15.99 2.39
N LYS A 71 -2.13 16.98 3.23
CA LYS A 71 -1.55 16.83 4.57
C LYS A 71 -2.23 17.77 5.57
N LEU A 72 -1.87 17.67 6.82
CA LEU A 72 -2.44 18.48 7.92
C LEU A 72 -3.93 18.20 8.15
N ILE A 73 -4.39 17.01 7.77
CA ILE A 73 -5.75 16.57 8.05
C ILE A 73 -5.67 15.58 9.21
N GLU A 74 -6.10 16.01 10.39
CA GLU A 74 -6.03 15.20 11.61
C GLU A 74 -7.20 14.22 11.70
N GLN A 75 -8.34 14.59 11.13
CA GLN A 75 -9.55 13.79 11.21
C GLN A 75 -10.20 13.68 9.83
N PRO A 76 -10.90 12.58 9.55
CA PRO A 76 -11.69 12.47 8.34
C PRO A 76 -12.71 13.61 8.27
N MET A 77 -12.89 14.15 7.08
CA MET A 77 -13.84 15.23 6.82
C MET A 77 -14.96 14.72 5.94
N GLU A 78 -16.21 14.89 6.40
CA GLU A 78 -17.37 14.54 5.59
C GLU A 78 -17.75 15.72 4.71
N VAL A 79 -18.00 15.44 3.43
CA VAL A 79 -18.40 16.45 2.46
C VAL A 79 -19.65 15.97 1.74
N GLU A 80 -20.54 16.90 1.42
CA GLU A 80 -21.77 16.65 0.68
C GLU A 80 -21.64 17.13 -0.76
N LYS A 81 -22.46 16.57 -1.63
CA LYS A 81 -22.49 17.00 -3.03
C LYS A 81 -22.83 18.48 -3.13
N GLY A 82 -22.01 19.22 -3.87
CA GLY A 82 -22.19 20.65 -4.05
C GLY A 82 -21.50 21.53 -3.02
N GLU A 83 -20.95 20.92 -1.96
CA GLU A 83 -20.16 21.64 -0.97
C GLU A 83 -18.82 22.09 -1.57
N VAL A 84 -18.38 23.29 -1.20
CA VAL A 84 -17.10 23.84 -1.65
C VAL A 84 -16.04 23.55 -0.61
N ILE A 85 -14.94 22.96 -1.05
CA ILE A 85 -13.76 22.76 -0.22
C ILE A 85 -12.59 23.53 -0.83
N TYR A 86 -11.64 23.93 0.02
CA TYR A 86 -10.46 24.68 -0.42
C TYR A 86 -9.22 23.82 -0.25
N ILE A 87 -8.43 23.75 -1.32
CA ILE A 87 -7.13 23.06 -1.32
C ILE A 87 -6.08 24.15 -1.51
N THR A 88 -5.15 24.27 -0.56
CA THR A 88 -4.11 25.29 -0.60
C THR A 88 -2.74 24.64 -0.65
N GLY A 89 -1.77 25.34 -1.24
CA GLY A 89 -0.37 24.93 -1.24
C GLY A 89 0.45 25.52 -0.10
N ASP A 90 -0.20 26.21 0.83
CA ASP A 90 0.48 26.89 1.94
C ASP A 90 0.14 26.21 3.26
N ASP A 91 1.16 25.64 3.89
CA ASP A 91 1.02 24.91 5.15
C ASP A 91 0.68 25.83 6.33
N THR A 92 0.85 27.14 6.17
CA THR A 92 0.59 28.11 7.24
C THR A 92 -0.85 28.60 7.24
N LEU A 93 -1.62 28.29 6.18
CA LEU A 93 -3.03 28.69 6.11
C LEU A 93 -3.89 27.76 6.96
N THR A 94 -4.60 28.37 7.91
CA THR A 94 -5.66 27.68 8.65
C THR A 94 -6.99 28.17 8.10
N LEU A 95 -7.83 27.24 7.69
CA LEU A 95 -9.19 27.54 7.24
C LEU A 95 -10.15 27.30 8.39
N ASP A 96 -10.73 28.36 8.85
CA ASP A 96 -11.73 28.30 9.92
C ASP A 96 -13.08 27.79 9.38
#